data_20c956116c795f1e016753853e3c5db9
#
_entry.id   20c956116c795f1e016753853e3c5db9
#
_cell.length_a   1.000
_cell.length_b   1.000
_cell.length_c   1.000
_cell.angle_alpha   90.00
_cell.angle_beta   90.00
_cell.angle_gamma   90.00
#
_symmetry.space_group_name_H-M   'P 1'
#
loop_
_entity.id
_entity.type
_entity.pdbx_description
1 polymer ?
#
loop_
_entity_poly.entity_id
_entity_poly.type
_entity_poly.pdbx_seq_one_letter_code
_entity_poly.pdbx_strand_id
1 'polypeptide(L)'
;MKKFHIIMSIAAAFCAVSCDGFLTKLPETQLSPETFFRTENELELFTNGFYASVLPSPTSCAEQVADDHFSSSLSAIQKGTRLPSSKSWAGIFDTLRDVNYFLEKNVNCDEATREKYNGVAYFFRAMIYFEMVRQFGDMPYYDKVLGSTDTKELTKPRDPRGYVMMKVLEDCDRAYERLPEDWGSDSQYRLSKDAALALKSRAALFEGTFRKYHAGTEYLPVDEQVFDGVTVSSEWFLRQAADAAALMIGSRSLYSGNEMKLDPKKATPYREYFLLEDAEKNETILARRYAVELAIRHGIQFDYKNARHSATQRFVDHYLLANGKPVSSKAGYQNMSYA
;
A
#
# COMPACT_ATOMS: atom_id res chain seq x y z
N MET A 1 -9.18 -33.58 -68.65
CA MET A 1 -9.60 -33.76 -67.23
C MET A 1 -8.40 -33.95 -66.28
N LYS A 2 -7.43 -34.85 -66.54
CA LYS A 2 -6.29 -35.07 -65.63
C LYS A 2 -5.43 -33.81 -65.32
N LYS A 3 -5.19 -32.95 -66.30
CA LYS A 3 -4.41 -31.69 -66.05
C LYS A 3 -5.12 -30.66 -65.17
N PHE A 4 -6.45 -30.65 -65.20
CA PHE A 4 -7.27 -29.76 -64.35
C PHE A 4 -7.27 -30.18 -62.87
N HIS A 5 -7.30 -31.49 -62.64
CA HIS A 5 -7.20 -32.03 -61.27
C HIS A 5 -5.82 -31.81 -60.64
N ILE A 6 -4.75 -31.86 -61.41
CA ILE A 6 -3.38 -31.58 -60.94
C ILE A 6 -3.23 -30.08 -60.53
N ILE A 7 -3.77 -29.15 -61.32
CA ILE A 7 -3.73 -27.72 -61.04
C ILE A 7 -4.56 -27.42 -59.79
N MET A 8 -5.71 -28.06 -59.63
CA MET A 8 -6.58 -27.88 -58.46
C MET A 8 -5.96 -28.48 -57.17
N SER A 9 -5.21 -29.58 -57.28
CA SER A 9 -4.48 -30.19 -56.17
C SER A 9 -3.29 -29.32 -55.74
N ILE A 10 -2.57 -28.69 -56.67
CA ILE A 10 -1.49 -27.76 -56.38
C ILE A 10 -2.00 -26.46 -55.74
N ALA A 11 -3.12 -25.94 -56.21
CA ALA A 11 -3.76 -24.76 -55.58
C ALA A 11 -4.27 -25.05 -54.16
N ALA A 12 -4.84 -26.23 -53.94
CA ALA A 12 -5.24 -26.67 -52.58
C ALA A 12 -4.06 -26.87 -51.62
N ALA A 13 -2.89 -27.35 -52.12
CA ALA A 13 -1.67 -27.50 -51.33
C ALA A 13 -1.05 -26.14 -50.96
N PHE A 14 -1.19 -25.11 -51.81
CA PHE A 14 -0.75 -23.75 -51.49
C PHE A 14 -1.65 -23.04 -50.46
N CYS A 15 -2.91 -23.38 -50.34
CA CYS A 15 -3.81 -22.87 -49.30
C CYS A 15 -3.57 -23.52 -47.93
N ALA A 16 -2.91 -24.69 -47.86
CA ALA A 16 -2.60 -25.35 -46.62
C ALA A 16 -1.30 -24.83 -45.95
N VAL A 17 -0.47 -24.03 -46.63
CA VAL A 17 0.64 -23.28 -46.07
C VAL A 17 0.16 -21.87 -45.69
N SER A 18 -0.96 -21.81 -44.97
CA SER A 18 -1.47 -20.55 -44.42
C SER A 18 -0.64 -20.20 -43.20
N CYS A 19 -0.04 -19.07 -43.26
CA CYS A 19 0.80 -18.42 -42.29
C CYS A 19 0.31 -18.58 -40.83
N ASP A 20 0.86 -19.50 -40.07
CA ASP A 20 0.73 -19.54 -38.61
C ASP A 20 1.14 -18.18 -37.99
N GLY A 21 2.10 -17.48 -38.63
CA GLY A 21 2.59 -16.19 -38.17
C GLY A 21 1.61 -15.02 -38.33
N PHE A 22 0.51 -15.14 -39.11
CA PHE A 22 -0.47 -14.04 -39.24
C PHE A 22 -1.55 -14.09 -38.16
N LEU A 23 -1.92 -15.27 -37.71
CA LEU A 23 -2.90 -15.46 -36.63
C LEU A 23 -2.28 -15.32 -35.24
N THR A 24 -0.96 -15.41 -35.14
CA THR A 24 -0.19 -15.26 -33.90
C THR A 24 0.46 -13.87 -33.79
N LYS A 25 0.25 -12.97 -34.76
CA LYS A 25 0.77 -11.61 -34.67
C LYS A 25 0.01 -10.87 -33.57
N LEU A 26 0.67 -10.73 -32.43
CA LEU A 26 0.18 -9.91 -31.33
C LEU A 26 0.05 -8.45 -31.80
N PRO A 27 -0.99 -7.71 -31.40
CA PRO A 27 -1.12 -6.31 -31.74
C PRO A 27 0.12 -5.55 -31.28
N GLU A 28 0.77 -4.83 -32.17
CA GLU A 28 1.98 -4.01 -31.87
C GLU A 28 1.73 -2.92 -30.80
N THR A 29 0.45 -2.67 -30.48
CA THR A 29 -0.01 -1.69 -29.48
C THR A 29 -0.34 -2.30 -28.12
N GLN A 30 -0.31 -3.64 -27.96
CA GLN A 30 -0.51 -4.28 -26.67
C GLN A 30 0.81 -4.83 -26.13
N LEU A 31 1.10 -4.52 -24.88
CA LEU A 31 2.22 -5.12 -24.13
C LEU A 31 1.95 -6.64 -24.01
N SER A 32 2.68 -7.44 -24.76
CA SER A 32 2.61 -8.89 -24.68
C SER A 32 3.64 -9.39 -23.67
N PRO A 33 3.32 -10.38 -22.83
CA PRO A 33 4.27 -10.95 -21.87
C PRO A 33 5.55 -11.48 -22.53
N GLU A 34 5.45 -11.97 -23.77
CA GLU A 34 6.60 -12.51 -24.52
C GLU A 34 7.60 -11.43 -24.94
N THR A 35 7.15 -10.17 -25.06
CA THR A 35 7.97 -9.06 -25.53
C THR A 35 8.31 -8.05 -24.46
N PHE A 36 7.67 -8.13 -23.30
CA PHE A 36 7.84 -7.22 -22.16
C PHE A 36 8.44 -7.98 -20.96
N PHE A 37 8.87 -7.25 -19.94
CA PHE A 37 9.54 -7.77 -18.73
C PHE A 37 10.91 -8.43 -19.00
N ARG A 38 11.68 -7.90 -19.95
CA ARG A 38 13.01 -8.42 -20.32
C ARG A 38 14.16 -7.67 -19.64
N THR A 39 13.92 -6.43 -19.27
CA THR A 39 14.93 -5.54 -18.71
C THR A 39 14.49 -4.99 -17.36
N GLU A 40 15.46 -4.62 -16.53
CA GLU A 40 15.18 -3.96 -15.24
C GLU A 40 14.30 -2.71 -15.40
N ASN A 41 14.58 -1.90 -16.43
CA ASN A 41 13.79 -0.69 -16.69
C ASN A 41 12.31 -0.98 -16.99
N GLU A 42 12.00 -2.07 -17.67
CA GLU A 42 10.62 -2.47 -17.93
C GLU A 42 9.91 -2.96 -16.66
N LEU A 43 10.61 -3.69 -15.79
CA LEU A 43 10.08 -4.09 -14.48
C LEU A 43 9.84 -2.86 -13.60
N GLU A 44 10.78 -1.93 -13.57
CA GLU A 44 10.66 -0.68 -12.83
C GLU A 44 9.50 0.16 -13.32
N LEU A 45 9.39 0.37 -14.63
CA LEU A 45 8.32 1.17 -15.24
C LEU A 45 6.93 0.61 -14.88
N PHE A 46 6.78 -0.71 -14.96
CA PHE A 46 5.51 -1.36 -14.63
C PHE A 46 5.18 -1.23 -13.14
N THR A 47 6.13 -1.55 -12.27
CA THR A 47 5.94 -1.50 -10.81
C THR A 47 5.80 -0.08 -10.26
N ASN A 48 6.34 0.94 -10.93
CA ASN A 48 6.11 2.35 -10.60
C ASN A 48 4.63 2.73 -10.70
N GLY A 49 3.86 2.07 -11.56
CA GLY A 49 2.41 2.22 -11.63
C GLY A 49 1.70 1.87 -10.32
N PHE A 50 2.22 0.92 -9.56
CA PHE A 50 1.64 0.52 -8.28
C PHE A 50 1.74 1.61 -7.21
N TYR A 51 2.86 2.37 -7.18
CA TYR A 51 3.01 3.52 -6.27
C TYR A 51 1.93 4.58 -6.51
N ALA A 52 1.62 4.84 -7.78
CA ALA A 52 0.60 5.83 -8.14
C ALA A 52 -0.83 5.34 -7.81
N SER A 53 -1.09 4.04 -7.99
CA SER A 53 -2.43 3.47 -7.84
C SER A 53 -2.79 3.12 -6.39
N VAL A 54 -1.82 2.73 -5.57
CA VAL A 54 -2.07 2.18 -4.22
C VAL A 54 -1.76 3.18 -3.11
N LEU A 55 -0.69 3.96 -3.24
CA LEU A 55 -0.36 4.95 -2.22
C LEU A 55 -1.38 6.11 -2.19
N PRO A 56 -1.62 6.73 -1.03
CA PRO A 56 -2.53 7.86 -0.93
C PRO A 56 -2.22 8.96 -1.93
N SER A 57 -3.25 9.62 -2.45
CA SER A 57 -3.07 10.75 -3.36
C SER A 57 -2.19 11.84 -2.73
N PRO A 58 -1.24 12.43 -3.48
CA PRO A 58 -0.39 13.51 -2.97
C PRO A 58 -1.17 14.77 -2.60
N THR A 59 -2.40 14.91 -3.10
CA THR A 59 -3.25 16.08 -2.85
C THR A 59 -4.26 15.87 -1.73
N SER A 60 -4.37 14.65 -1.18
CA SER A 60 -5.35 14.36 -0.12
C SER A 60 -4.76 14.59 1.26
N CYS A 61 -5.54 15.23 2.13
CA CYS A 61 -5.30 15.26 3.56
C CYS A 61 -6.11 14.13 4.19
N ALA A 62 -5.45 13.03 4.54
CA ALA A 62 -6.11 11.83 5.09
C ALA A 62 -6.70 12.07 6.50
N GLU A 63 -6.28 13.13 7.18
CA GLU A 63 -6.71 13.48 8.54
C GLU A 63 -8.16 13.95 8.64
N GLN A 64 -8.81 14.25 7.52
CA GLN A 64 -10.22 14.71 7.49
C GLN A 64 -11.23 13.73 8.09
N VAL A 65 -10.81 12.50 8.41
CA VAL A 65 -11.66 11.47 9.03
C VAL A 65 -11.26 11.14 10.46
N ALA A 66 -10.22 11.77 10.98
CA ALA A 66 -9.76 11.60 12.35
C ALA A 66 -10.58 12.48 13.34
N ASP A 67 -10.50 12.16 14.62
CA ASP A 67 -11.20 12.93 15.68
C ASP A 67 -10.37 14.09 16.25
N ASP A 68 -9.12 14.21 15.81
CA ASP A 68 -8.18 15.26 16.18
C ASP A 68 -8.23 16.47 15.24
N HIS A 69 -8.90 16.33 14.10
CA HIS A 69 -8.91 17.30 13.03
C HIS A 69 -10.30 17.44 12.40
N PHE A 70 -10.67 18.62 11.97
CA PHE A 70 -11.87 18.85 11.17
C PHE A 70 -11.64 19.85 10.04
N SER A 71 -12.35 19.65 8.95
CA SER A 71 -12.40 20.58 7.83
C SER A 71 -13.64 21.48 7.92
N SER A 72 -13.77 22.41 7.00
CA SER A 72 -14.95 23.31 6.89
C SER A 72 -16.29 22.53 6.76
N SER A 73 -16.24 21.25 6.37
CA SER A 73 -17.38 20.34 6.39
C SER A 73 -17.00 19.01 7.00
N LEU A 74 -17.79 18.52 7.96
CA LEU A 74 -17.59 17.21 8.56
C LEU A 74 -17.82 16.09 7.53
N SER A 75 -16.95 15.08 7.54
CA SER A 75 -17.13 13.88 6.74
C SER A 75 -18.33 13.06 7.20
N ALA A 76 -18.83 12.15 6.35
CA ALA A 76 -19.93 11.24 6.73
C ALA A 76 -19.56 10.36 7.94
N ILE A 77 -18.27 10.01 8.11
CA ILE A 77 -17.78 9.27 9.29
C ILE A 77 -17.92 10.13 10.55
N GLN A 78 -17.44 11.38 10.52
CA GLN A 78 -17.53 12.30 11.66
C GLN A 78 -18.97 12.65 12.03
N LYS A 79 -19.87 12.68 11.03
CA LYS A 79 -21.32 12.89 11.23
C LYS A 79 -22.06 11.63 11.70
N GLY A 80 -21.44 10.45 11.67
CA GLY A 80 -22.13 9.19 11.92
C GLY A 80 -23.17 8.81 10.85
N THR A 81 -23.09 9.39 9.66
CA THR A 81 -24.07 9.18 8.56
C THR A 81 -23.53 8.30 7.44
N ARG A 82 -22.40 7.63 7.65
CA ARG A 82 -21.83 6.71 6.66
C ARG A 82 -22.74 5.52 6.45
N LEU A 83 -23.07 5.22 5.18
CA LEU A 83 -23.84 4.05 4.79
C LEU A 83 -22.93 2.95 4.25
N PRO A 84 -23.27 1.66 4.41
CA PRO A 84 -22.51 0.54 3.84
C PRO A 84 -22.33 0.64 2.32
N SER A 85 -23.33 1.19 1.60
CA SER A 85 -23.32 1.37 0.15
C SER A 85 -22.43 2.53 -0.34
N SER A 86 -21.88 3.36 0.55
CA SER A 86 -21.07 4.53 0.16
C SER A 86 -19.65 4.20 -0.30
N LYS A 87 -19.27 2.92 -0.31
CA LYS A 87 -17.96 2.44 -0.80
C LYS A 87 -18.12 1.30 -1.79
N SER A 88 -17.38 1.37 -2.88
CA SER A 88 -17.23 0.30 -3.86
C SER A 88 -15.81 -0.23 -3.82
N TRP A 89 -15.64 -1.51 -4.07
CA TRP A 89 -14.35 -2.17 -4.21
C TRP A 89 -13.94 -2.47 -5.65
N ALA A 90 -14.80 -2.14 -6.64
CA ALA A 90 -14.59 -2.55 -8.02
C ALA A 90 -13.20 -2.17 -8.58
N GLY A 91 -12.80 -0.90 -8.47
CA GLY A 91 -11.51 -0.44 -9.02
C GLY A 91 -10.27 -0.97 -8.28
N ILE A 92 -10.43 -1.51 -7.08
CA ILE A 92 -9.30 -2.06 -6.29
C ILE A 92 -8.82 -3.37 -6.92
N PHE A 93 -9.75 -4.18 -7.45
CA PHE A 93 -9.41 -5.45 -8.10
C PHE A 93 -8.69 -5.27 -9.44
N ASP A 94 -8.83 -4.13 -10.12
CA ASP A 94 -8.07 -3.85 -11.34
C ASP A 94 -6.57 -3.76 -11.00
N THR A 95 -6.20 -2.97 -9.99
CA THR A 95 -4.81 -2.87 -9.55
C THR A 95 -4.28 -4.20 -8.97
N LEU A 96 -5.10 -4.94 -8.23
CA LEU A 96 -4.73 -6.27 -7.73
C LEU A 96 -4.44 -7.25 -8.89
N ARG A 97 -5.26 -7.18 -9.95
CA ARG A 97 -5.04 -7.98 -11.17
C ARG A 97 -3.69 -7.65 -11.81
N ASP A 98 -3.33 -6.36 -11.90
CA ASP A 98 -2.06 -5.93 -12.47
C ASP A 98 -0.87 -6.42 -11.63
N VAL A 99 -0.98 -6.41 -10.29
CA VAL A 99 0.04 -6.96 -9.39
C VAL A 99 0.19 -8.47 -9.60
N ASN A 100 -0.92 -9.22 -9.64
CA ASN A 100 -0.87 -10.66 -9.88
C ASN A 100 -0.35 -10.98 -11.28
N TYR A 101 -0.75 -10.20 -12.29
CA TYR A 101 -0.24 -10.32 -13.66
C TYR A 101 1.28 -10.14 -13.71
N PHE A 102 1.80 -9.12 -13.04
CA PHE A 102 3.24 -8.90 -12.95
C PHE A 102 3.96 -10.11 -12.32
N LEU A 103 3.50 -10.58 -11.17
CA LEU A 103 4.08 -11.74 -10.48
C LEU A 103 4.07 -13.02 -11.33
N GLU A 104 3.06 -13.17 -12.19
CA GLU A 104 2.88 -14.36 -13.03
C GLU A 104 3.69 -14.29 -14.34
N LYS A 105 3.89 -13.08 -14.90
CA LYS A 105 4.39 -12.90 -16.28
C LYS A 105 5.81 -12.35 -16.39
N ASN A 106 6.44 -11.89 -15.33
CA ASN A 106 7.76 -11.26 -15.36
C ASN A 106 8.94 -12.27 -15.46
N VAL A 107 8.74 -13.38 -16.16
CA VAL A 107 9.70 -14.50 -16.23
C VAL A 107 10.85 -14.29 -17.21
N ASN A 108 10.84 -13.24 -18.02
CA ASN A 108 11.80 -13.03 -19.11
C ASN A 108 13.07 -12.27 -18.69
N CYS A 109 13.12 -11.73 -17.46
CA CYS A 109 14.28 -11.06 -16.89
C CYS A 109 15.13 -12.03 -16.07
N ASP A 110 16.39 -11.67 -15.82
CA ASP A 110 17.23 -12.45 -14.91
C ASP A 110 16.62 -12.57 -13.50
N GLU A 111 16.92 -13.66 -12.81
CA GLU A 111 16.26 -14.02 -11.57
C GLU A 111 16.52 -12.98 -10.45
N ALA A 112 17.73 -12.48 -10.32
CA ALA A 112 18.08 -11.56 -9.24
C ALA A 112 17.33 -10.21 -9.38
N THR A 113 17.28 -9.67 -10.60
CA THR A 113 16.51 -8.47 -10.92
C THR A 113 15.01 -8.73 -10.74
N ARG A 114 14.49 -9.83 -11.25
CA ARG A 114 13.09 -10.21 -11.12
C ARG A 114 12.65 -10.29 -9.66
N GLU A 115 13.41 -10.99 -8.80
CA GLU A 115 13.07 -11.17 -7.39
C GLU A 115 13.01 -9.82 -6.64
N LYS A 116 13.88 -8.89 -6.94
CA LYS A 116 13.84 -7.53 -6.38
C LYS A 116 12.50 -6.83 -6.68
N TYR A 117 12.01 -6.89 -7.91
CA TYR A 117 10.73 -6.29 -8.29
C TYR A 117 9.52 -7.12 -7.88
N ASN A 118 9.67 -8.44 -7.73
CA ASN A 118 8.67 -9.29 -7.06
C ASN A 118 8.45 -8.82 -5.63
N GLY A 119 9.50 -8.43 -4.92
CA GLY A 119 9.40 -7.82 -3.59
C GLY A 119 8.50 -6.58 -3.58
N VAL A 120 8.63 -5.70 -4.59
CA VAL A 120 7.74 -4.53 -4.76
C VAL A 120 6.29 -4.97 -4.97
N ALA A 121 6.05 -5.95 -5.83
CA ALA A 121 4.71 -6.44 -6.13
C ALA A 121 4.04 -7.11 -4.91
N TYR A 122 4.77 -7.93 -4.15
CA TYR A 122 4.26 -8.51 -2.90
C TYR A 122 3.90 -7.45 -1.87
N PHE A 123 4.73 -6.42 -1.71
CA PHE A 123 4.40 -5.31 -0.81
C PHE A 123 3.07 -4.64 -1.19
N PHE A 124 2.87 -4.34 -2.48
CA PHE A 124 1.63 -3.68 -2.91
C PHE A 124 0.42 -4.61 -2.81
N ARG A 125 0.57 -5.91 -3.05
CA ARG A 125 -0.52 -6.86 -2.83
C ARG A 125 -0.93 -6.92 -1.36
N ALA A 126 0.06 -6.98 -0.46
CA ALA A 126 -0.19 -6.91 0.98
C ALA A 126 -0.92 -5.62 1.37
N MET A 127 -0.46 -4.47 0.86
CA MET A 127 -1.08 -3.18 1.15
C MET A 127 -2.51 -3.07 0.63
N ILE A 128 -2.77 -3.54 -0.59
CA ILE A 128 -4.12 -3.59 -1.18
C ILE A 128 -5.06 -4.39 -0.28
N TYR A 129 -4.69 -5.63 0.07
CA TYR A 129 -5.55 -6.47 0.91
C TYR A 129 -5.71 -5.93 2.32
N PHE A 130 -4.68 -5.36 2.92
CA PHE A 130 -4.79 -4.69 4.21
C PHE A 130 -5.82 -3.56 4.19
N GLU A 131 -5.76 -2.69 3.18
CA GLU A 131 -6.73 -1.59 3.01
C GLU A 131 -8.14 -2.11 2.73
N MET A 132 -8.28 -3.20 1.96
CA MET A 132 -9.58 -3.84 1.72
C MET A 132 -10.18 -4.39 3.01
N VAL A 133 -9.41 -5.13 3.82
CA VAL A 133 -9.89 -5.67 5.11
C VAL A 133 -10.24 -4.54 6.07
N ARG A 134 -9.46 -3.47 6.13
CA ARG A 134 -9.78 -2.29 6.95
C ARG A 134 -11.13 -1.67 6.60
N GLN A 135 -11.50 -1.67 5.32
CA GLN A 135 -12.72 -1.01 4.84
C GLN A 135 -13.94 -1.92 4.85
N PHE A 136 -13.77 -3.21 4.57
CA PHE A 136 -14.88 -4.12 4.24
C PHE A 136 -14.94 -5.38 5.12
N GLY A 137 -13.92 -5.66 5.92
CA GLY A 137 -13.82 -6.91 6.68
C GLY A 137 -13.44 -8.10 5.79
N ASP A 138 -14.26 -9.15 5.78
CA ASP A 138 -14.07 -10.34 4.95
C ASP A 138 -14.01 -9.97 3.46
N MET A 139 -13.03 -10.53 2.74
CA MET A 139 -12.78 -10.23 1.32
C MET A 139 -12.38 -11.50 0.55
N PRO A 140 -12.79 -11.65 -0.73
CA PRO A 140 -12.27 -12.74 -1.54
C PRO A 140 -10.77 -12.51 -1.82
N TYR A 141 -9.94 -13.49 -1.48
CA TYR A 141 -8.49 -13.45 -1.70
C TYR A 141 -8.14 -14.12 -3.04
N TYR A 142 -7.37 -13.40 -3.86
CA TYR A 142 -6.86 -13.87 -5.15
C TYR A 142 -5.37 -13.57 -5.26
N ASP A 143 -4.57 -14.61 -5.47
CA ASP A 143 -3.11 -14.54 -5.66
C ASP A 143 -2.67 -14.85 -7.08
N LYS A 144 -3.65 -14.96 -8.01
CA LYS A 144 -3.47 -15.28 -9.43
C LYS A 144 -4.33 -14.37 -10.31
N VAL A 145 -4.00 -14.34 -11.59
CA VAL A 145 -4.83 -13.67 -12.61
C VAL A 145 -6.05 -14.54 -12.91
N LEU A 146 -7.25 -13.98 -12.73
CA LEU A 146 -8.50 -14.64 -13.08
C LEU A 146 -8.93 -14.27 -14.50
N GLY A 147 -9.34 -15.27 -15.28
CA GLY A 147 -10.01 -15.10 -16.57
C GLY A 147 -11.53 -15.02 -16.42
N SER A 148 -12.22 -14.60 -17.47
CA SER A 148 -13.69 -14.55 -17.52
C SER A 148 -14.35 -15.93 -17.40
N THR A 149 -13.61 -17.01 -17.64
CA THR A 149 -14.07 -18.40 -17.53
C THR A 149 -13.93 -18.98 -16.12
N ASP A 150 -13.21 -18.29 -15.22
CA ASP A 150 -13.00 -18.75 -13.84
C ASP A 150 -14.22 -18.45 -12.95
N THR A 151 -15.40 -18.82 -13.43
CA THR A 151 -16.69 -18.46 -12.80
C THR A 151 -16.79 -18.94 -11.35
N LYS A 152 -16.22 -20.11 -11.04
CA LYS A 152 -16.21 -20.65 -9.67
C LYS A 152 -15.44 -19.76 -8.70
N GLU A 153 -14.28 -19.25 -9.10
CA GLU A 153 -13.48 -18.32 -8.29
C GLU A 153 -14.13 -16.93 -8.21
N LEU A 154 -14.67 -16.45 -9.35
CA LEU A 154 -15.31 -15.14 -9.42
C LEU A 154 -16.60 -15.04 -8.60
N THR A 155 -17.24 -16.19 -8.29
CA THR A 155 -18.49 -16.25 -7.52
C THR A 155 -18.32 -16.85 -6.12
N LYS A 156 -17.07 -17.12 -5.69
CA LYS A 156 -16.84 -17.64 -4.34
C LYS A 156 -17.29 -16.65 -3.27
N PRO A 157 -17.68 -17.12 -2.08
CA PRO A 157 -17.93 -16.25 -0.93
C PRO A 157 -16.66 -15.51 -0.52
N ARG A 158 -16.82 -14.50 0.33
CA ARG A 158 -15.68 -13.79 0.92
C ARG A 158 -14.90 -14.75 1.82
N ASP A 159 -13.59 -14.67 1.72
CA ASP A 159 -12.71 -15.36 2.65
C ASP A 159 -12.70 -14.62 4.01
N PRO A 160 -12.60 -15.34 5.14
CA PRO A 160 -12.54 -14.72 6.45
C PRO A 160 -11.38 -13.71 6.57
N ARG A 161 -11.63 -12.57 7.22
CA ARG A 161 -10.61 -11.54 7.42
C ARG A 161 -9.30 -12.06 8.00
N GLY A 162 -9.39 -13.02 8.95
CA GLY A 162 -8.20 -13.62 9.54
C GLY A 162 -7.33 -14.36 8.55
N TYR A 163 -7.95 -15.07 7.61
CA TYR A 163 -7.26 -15.70 6.49
C TYR A 163 -6.58 -14.67 5.60
N VAL A 164 -7.32 -13.65 5.18
CA VAL A 164 -6.77 -12.59 4.31
C VAL A 164 -5.62 -11.85 4.99
N MET A 165 -5.76 -11.54 6.28
CA MET A 165 -4.70 -10.86 7.04
C MET A 165 -3.47 -11.76 7.25
N MET A 166 -3.64 -13.07 7.42
CA MET A 166 -2.52 -14.01 7.42
C MET A 166 -1.76 -13.96 6.07
N LYS A 167 -2.48 -13.96 4.95
CA LYS A 167 -1.87 -13.81 3.61
C LYS A 167 -1.19 -12.44 3.41
N VAL A 168 -1.72 -11.39 3.99
CA VAL A 168 -1.07 -10.06 4.02
C VAL A 168 0.30 -10.15 4.70
N LEU A 169 0.40 -10.83 5.86
CA LEU A 169 1.68 -10.97 6.55
C LEU A 169 2.66 -11.86 5.77
N GLU A 170 2.18 -12.94 5.12
CA GLU A 170 3.01 -13.76 4.24
C GLU A 170 3.58 -12.94 3.06
N ASP A 171 2.79 -12.07 2.45
CA ASP A 171 3.25 -11.21 1.36
C ASP A 171 4.23 -10.13 1.86
N CYS A 172 4.07 -9.63 3.09
CA CYS A 172 5.07 -8.78 3.73
C CYS A 172 6.40 -9.51 3.95
N ASP A 173 6.36 -10.78 4.35
CA ASP A 173 7.57 -11.60 4.52
C ASP A 173 8.25 -11.86 3.17
N ARG A 174 7.50 -12.20 2.13
CA ARG A 174 8.03 -12.33 0.77
C ARG A 174 8.64 -11.03 0.25
N ALA A 175 8.02 -9.90 0.57
CA ALA A 175 8.56 -8.59 0.24
C ALA A 175 9.87 -8.31 0.98
N TYR A 176 9.92 -8.57 2.30
CA TYR A 176 11.11 -8.40 3.13
C TYR A 176 12.30 -9.24 2.64
N GLU A 177 12.08 -10.50 2.27
CA GLU A 177 13.11 -11.38 1.75
C GLU A 177 13.75 -10.87 0.45
N ARG A 178 12.96 -10.19 -0.40
CA ARG A 178 13.31 -9.85 -1.79
C ARG A 178 13.70 -8.39 -2.01
N LEU A 179 13.12 -7.47 -1.24
CA LEU A 179 13.45 -6.05 -1.37
C LEU A 179 14.89 -5.78 -0.94
N PRO A 180 15.58 -4.83 -1.59
CA PRO A 180 16.89 -4.41 -1.13
C PRO A 180 16.77 -3.58 0.17
N GLU A 181 17.86 -3.52 0.90
CA GLU A 181 18.01 -2.59 2.04
C GLU A 181 18.14 -1.15 1.53
N ASP A 182 18.87 -0.97 0.44
CA ASP A 182 19.18 0.32 -0.15
C ASP A 182 19.10 0.25 -1.69
N TRP A 183 18.47 1.25 -2.30
CA TRP A 183 18.39 1.44 -3.76
C TRP A 183 19.44 2.42 -4.28
N GLY A 184 20.34 2.95 -3.43
CA GLY A 184 21.28 3.99 -3.77
C GLY A 184 20.75 5.41 -3.49
N SER A 185 20.92 6.33 -4.42
CA SER A 185 20.63 7.77 -4.21
C SER A 185 19.18 8.09 -3.84
N ASP A 186 18.22 7.30 -4.33
CA ASP A 186 16.78 7.55 -4.16
C ASP A 186 16.11 6.55 -3.22
N SER A 187 16.89 5.93 -2.33
CA SER A 187 16.43 4.84 -1.46
C SER A 187 15.23 5.21 -0.59
N GLN A 188 15.16 6.46 -0.09
CA GLN A 188 14.06 6.93 0.76
C GLN A 188 12.73 7.09 0.01
N TYR A 189 12.76 7.07 -1.33
CA TYR A 189 11.59 7.21 -2.20
C TYR A 189 11.17 5.89 -2.84
N ARG A 190 11.83 4.78 -2.47
CA ARG A 190 11.57 3.44 -2.99
C ARG A 190 11.32 2.46 -1.84
N LEU A 191 10.57 1.40 -2.12
CA LEU A 191 10.30 0.36 -1.12
C LEU A 191 11.56 -0.40 -0.75
N SER A 192 11.86 -0.46 0.54
CA SER A 192 12.97 -1.21 1.12
C SER A 192 12.46 -2.35 2.01
N LYS A 193 13.37 -3.19 2.51
CA LYS A 193 13.06 -4.20 3.53
C LYS A 193 12.35 -3.60 4.73
N ASP A 194 12.77 -2.43 5.20
CA ASP A 194 12.15 -1.75 6.33
C ASP A 194 10.72 -1.32 6.04
N ALA A 195 10.40 -0.95 4.78
CA ALA A 195 9.01 -0.65 4.40
C ALA A 195 8.11 -1.90 4.53
N ALA A 196 8.62 -3.09 4.16
CA ALA A 196 7.88 -4.34 4.32
C ALA A 196 7.64 -4.68 5.80
N LEU A 197 8.66 -4.53 6.66
CA LEU A 197 8.53 -4.73 8.11
C LEU A 197 7.56 -3.73 8.74
N ALA A 198 7.62 -2.45 8.33
CA ALA A 198 6.71 -1.41 8.82
C ALA A 198 5.25 -1.72 8.46
N LEU A 199 5.00 -2.17 7.21
CA LEU A 199 3.67 -2.59 6.79
C LEU A 199 3.22 -3.84 7.57
N LYS A 200 4.09 -4.85 7.72
CA LYS A 200 3.81 -6.07 8.49
C LYS A 200 3.42 -5.73 9.92
N SER A 201 4.24 -4.94 10.62
CA SER A 201 3.99 -4.52 12.00
C SER A 201 2.65 -3.79 12.12
N ARG A 202 2.37 -2.84 11.22
CA ARG A 202 1.12 -2.06 11.22
C ARG A 202 -0.10 -2.94 10.96
N ALA A 203 -0.05 -3.81 9.95
CA ALA A 203 -1.16 -4.69 9.59
C ALA A 203 -1.44 -5.71 10.70
N ALA A 204 -0.40 -6.31 11.26
CA ALA A 204 -0.52 -7.28 12.35
C ALA A 204 -1.04 -6.61 13.64
N LEU A 205 -0.57 -5.41 13.98
CA LEU A 205 -1.08 -4.66 15.14
C LEU A 205 -2.57 -4.33 14.97
N PHE A 206 -2.97 -3.91 13.79
CA PHE A 206 -4.39 -3.61 13.48
C PHE A 206 -5.27 -4.85 13.67
N GLU A 207 -4.89 -5.98 13.08
CA GLU A 207 -5.70 -7.21 13.21
C GLU A 207 -5.67 -7.77 14.63
N GLY A 208 -4.52 -7.76 15.28
CA GLY A 208 -4.39 -8.24 16.66
C GLY A 208 -5.24 -7.43 17.64
N THR A 209 -5.25 -6.12 17.52
CA THR A 209 -6.10 -5.25 18.36
C THR A 209 -7.57 -5.38 18.01
N PHE A 210 -7.93 -5.48 16.72
CA PHE A 210 -9.31 -5.75 16.31
C PHE A 210 -9.81 -7.04 16.96
N ARG A 211 -9.09 -8.13 16.85
CA ARG A 211 -9.43 -9.42 17.45
C ARG A 211 -9.57 -9.34 18.97
N LYS A 212 -8.62 -8.70 19.62
CA LYS A 212 -8.64 -8.53 21.08
C LYS A 212 -9.90 -7.83 21.59
N TYR A 213 -10.40 -6.83 20.87
CA TYR A 213 -11.56 -6.04 21.29
C TYR A 213 -12.89 -6.57 20.76
N HIS A 214 -12.90 -7.40 19.73
CA HIS A 214 -14.12 -7.91 19.11
C HIS A 214 -14.35 -9.42 19.30
N ALA A 215 -13.42 -10.13 19.97
CA ALA A 215 -13.63 -11.54 20.29
C ALA A 215 -14.92 -11.75 21.09
N GLY A 216 -15.73 -12.73 20.69
CA GLY A 216 -17.03 -13.03 21.29
C GLY A 216 -18.18 -12.12 20.83
N THR A 217 -17.94 -11.22 19.86
CA THR A 217 -18.99 -10.39 19.24
C THR A 217 -19.45 -10.97 17.91
N GLU A 218 -20.51 -10.39 17.33
CA GLU A 218 -20.98 -10.75 15.97
C GLU A 218 -19.92 -10.51 14.88
N TYR A 219 -18.98 -9.60 15.10
CA TYR A 219 -17.89 -9.28 14.15
C TYR A 219 -16.74 -10.29 14.20
N LEU A 220 -16.55 -10.95 15.32
CA LEU A 220 -15.55 -12.00 15.53
C LEU A 220 -16.05 -12.96 16.62
N PRO A 221 -16.88 -13.95 16.29
CA PRO A 221 -17.44 -14.88 17.29
C PRO A 221 -16.37 -15.67 18.06
N VAL A 222 -15.26 -16.01 17.38
CA VAL A 222 -14.15 -16.78 17.96
C VAL A 222 -12.83 -16.12 17.55
N ASP A 223 -11.95 -15.84 18.52
CA ASP A 223 -10.64 -15.26 18.24
C ASP A 223 -9.71 -16.28 17.58
N GLU A 224 -9.60 -17.48 18.12
CA GLU A 224 -8.71 -18.51 17.60
C GLU A 224 -9.32 -19.18 16.36
N GLN A 225 -8.62 -19.11 15.24
CA GLN A 225 -9.02 -19.70 13.97
C GLN A 225 -7.82 -20.42 13.32
N VAL A 226 -8.09 -21.48 12.56
CA VAL A 226 -7.05 -22.24 11.86
C VAL A 226 -7.21 -22.07 10.35
N PHE A 227 -6.17 -21.62 9.68
CA PHE A 227 -6.09 -21.48 8.22
C PHE A 227 -4.81 -22.07 7.70
N ASP A 228 -4.89 -22.92 6.69
CA ASP A 228 -3.73 -23.60 6.07
C ASP A 228 -2.79 -24.27 7.10
N GLY A 229 -3.35 -24.76 8.22
CA GLY A 229 -2.59 -25.36 9.31
C GLY A 229 -1.95 -24.37 10.30
N VAL A 230 -2.15 -23.08 10.11
CA VAL A 230 -1.69 -22.02 11.02
C VAL A 230 -2.83 -21.59 11.95
N THR A 231 -2.58 -21.64 13.26
CA THR A 231 -3.50 -21.08 14.24
C THR A 231 -3.25 -19.59 14.41
N VAL A 232 -4.24 -18.76 14.06
CA VAL A 232 -4.18 -17.30 14.21
C VAL A 232 -5.09 -16.86 15.35
N SER A 233 -4.61 -15.91 16.15
CA SER A 233 -5.36 -15.32 17.27
C SER A 233 -4.91 -13.86 17.47
N SER A 234 -5.56 -13.12 18.34
CA SER A 234 -5.12 -11.79 18.75
C SER A 234 -3.66 -11.80 19.22
N GLU A 235 -3.26 -12.78 20.03
CA GLU A 235 -1.89 -12.91 20.52
C GLU A 235 -0.90 -13.19 19.37
N TRP A 236 -1.27 -14.10 18.46
CA TRP A 236 -0.43 -14.42 17.31
C TRP A 236 -0.14 -13.18 16.46
N PHE A 237 -1.16 -12.39 16.11
CA PHE A 237 -0.98 -11.16 15.34
C PHE A 237 -0.18 -10.10 16.10
N LEU A 238 -0.43 -9.89 17.39
CA LEU A 238 0.33 -8.95 18.21
C LEU A 238 1.82 -9.34 18.32
N ARG A 239 2.11 -10.63 18.38
CA ARG A 239 3.50 -11.13 18.33
C ARG A 239 4.15 -10.85 16.99
N GLN A 240 3.46 -11.15 15.88
CA GLN A 240 3.97 -10.80 14.53
C GLN A 240 4.27 -9.29 14.39
N ALA A 241 3.44 -8.43 14.99
CA ALA A 241 3.65 -7.00 14.98
C ALA A 241 4.91 -6.60 15.77
N ALA A 242 5.09 -7.17 16.96
CA ALA A 242 6.25 -6.89 17.81
C ALA A 242 7.55 -7.40 17.19
N ASP A 243 7.55 -8.61 16.62
CA ASP A 243 8.72 -9.22 16.00
C ASP A 243 9.18 -8.41 14.77
N ALA A 244 8.25 -7.98 13.91
CA ALA A 244 8.55 -7.13 12.76
C ALA A 244 9.12 -5.76 13.19
N ALA A 245 8.56 -5.15 14.23
CA ALA A 245 9.07 -3.89 14.77
C ALA A 245 10.47 -4.05 15.38
N ALA A 246 10.72 -5.16 16.11
CA ALA A 246 12.01 -5.44 16.74
C ALA A 246 13.14 -5.58 15.71
N LEU A 247 12.87 -6.21 14.56
CA LEU A 247 13.84 -6.32 13.46
C LEU A 247 14.22 -4.95 12.89
N MET A 248 13.29 -4.00 12.85
CA MET A 248 13.52 -2.66 12.28
C MET A 248 14.19 -1.70 13.28
N ILE A 249 13.91 -1.80 14.59
CA ILE A 249 14.45 -0.89 15.61
C ILE A 249 15.98 -0.87 15.61
N GLY A 250 16.64 -1.98 15.29
CA GLY A 250 18.10 -2.06 15.25
C GLY A 250 18.76 -1.45 14.00
N SER A 251 17.99 -1.21 12.93
CA SER A 251 18.49 -0.71 11.64
C SER A 251 18.32 0.80 11.44
N ARG A 252 17.52 1.47 12.29
CA ARG A 252 17.16 2.88 12.16
C ARG A 252 17.50 3.70 13.40
N SER A 253 17.84 4.97 13.17
CA SER A 253 18.06 5.96 14.24
C SER A 253 17.18 7.19 13.99
N LEU A 254 16.76 7.82 15.07
CA LEU A 254 16.00 9.07 14.98
C LEU A 254 16.90 10.20 14.49
N TYR A 255 16.33 11.14 13.76
CA TYR A 255 16.99 12.34 13.31
C TYR A 255 17.43 13.20 14.51
N SER A 256 18.70 13.60 14.54
CA SER A 256 19.30 14.33 15.67
C SER A 256 19.29 15.85 15.53
N GLY A 257 18.87 16.38 14.36
CA GLY A 257 18.89 17.80 14.04
C GLY A 257 20.26 18.28 13.52
N ASN A 258 20.37 19.60 13.32
CA ASN A 258 21.56 20.37 12.92
C ASN A 258 21.78 20.58 11.41
N GLU A 259 20.91 20.16 10.52
CA GLU A 259 21.09 20.43 9.09
C GLU A 259 20.64 21.85 8.70
N MET A 260 19.55 22.34 9.28
CA MET A 260 18.98 23.64 8.91
C MET A 260 19.52 24.84 9.67
N LYS A 261 20.41 24.67 10.66
CA LYS A 261 20.94 25.76 11.50
C LYS A 261 19.89 26.72 12.02
N LEU A 262 18.73 26.19 12.43
CA LEU A 262 17.65 26.96 13.01
C LEU A 262 18.07 27.60 14.33
N ASP A 263 17.36 28.67 14.75
CA ASP A 263 17.55 29.27 16.08
C ASP A 263 17.47 28.19 17.16
N PRO A 264 18.51 27.97 17.98
CA PRO A 264 18.53 26.88 18.98
C PRO A 264 17.38 26.94 19.99
N LYS A 265 16.75 28.12 20.17
CA LYS A 265 15.58 28.27 21.04
C LYS A 265 14.28 27.79 20.40
N LYS A 266 14.27 27.60 19.08
CA LYS A 266 13.11 27.22 18.29
C LYS A 266 13.29 25.89 17.58
N ALA A 267 14.54 25.43 17.47
CA ALA A 267 14.88 24.19 16.76
C ALA A 267 14.77 23.00 17.72
N THR A 268 13.87 22.08 17.40
CA THR A 268 13.93 20.72 17.91
C THR A 268 14.21 19.80 16.74
N PRO A 269 14.94 18.70 16.92
CA PRO A 269 15.15 17.71 15.84
C PRO A 269 13.86 17.31 15.17
N TYR A 270 12.79 17.10 15.94
CA TYR A 270 11.46 16.77 15.44
C TYR A 270 10.90 17.83 14.48
N ARG A 271 10.98 19.12 14.85
CA ARG A 271 10.51 20.21 13.98
C ARG A 271 11.36 20.31 12.72
N GLU A 272 12.68 20.23 12.87
CA GLU A 272 13.63 20.33 11.75
C GLU A 272 13.39 19.22 10.73
N TYR A 273 13.20 17.99 11.19
CA TYR A 273 12.90 16.84 10.35
C TYR A 273 11.74 17.10 9.36
N PHE A 274 10.66 17.73 9.82
CA PHE A 274 9.50 18.05 8.96
C PHE A 274 9.70 19.30 8.09
N LEU A 275 10.80 20.01 8.21
CA LEU A 275 11.15 21.16 7.37
C LEU A 275 12.24 20.85 6.33
N LEU A 276 12.79 19.65 6.34
CA LEU A 276 13.78 19.21 5.36
C LEU A 276 13.19 19.21 3.95
N GLU A 277 13.97 19.65 2.98
CA GLU A 277 13.57 19.63 1.55
C GLU A 277 13.64 18.23 0.97
N ASP A 278 14.59 17.41 1.40
CA ASP A 278 14.75 16.00 1.03
C ASP A 278 14.51 15.10 2.25
N ALA A 279 14.06 13.86 2.00
CA ALA A 279 13.84 12.88 3.03
C ALA A 279 15.16 12.45 3.70
N GLU A 280 15.22 12.55 5.01
CA GLU A 280 16.37 12.14 5.82
C GLU A 280 16.53 10.61 5.80
N LYS A 281 17.78 10.12 5.70
CA LYS A 281 18.07 8.71 5.40
C LYS A 281 17.85 7.77 6.59
N ASN A 282 18.16 8.23 7.81
CA ASN A 282 18.22 7.32 8.95
C ASN A 282 16.84 7.05 9.57
N GLU A 283 15.95 8.04 9.60
CA GLU A 283 14.62 7.91 10.20
C GLU A 283 13.56 7.59 9.13
N THR A 284 13.67 8.15 7.92
CA THR A 284 12.65 7.97 6.87
C THR A 284 12.67 6.58 6.29
N ILE A 285 11.56 5.86 6.39
CA ILE A 285 11.38 4.52 5.81
C ILE A 285 10.93 4.62 4.35
N LEU A 286 9.93 5.45 4.07
CA LEU A 286 9.41 5.72 2.74
C LEU A 286 8.82 7.12 2.70
N ALA A 287 9.26 7.93 1.76
CA ALA A 287 8.74 9.27 1.54
C ALA A 287 8.20 9.43 0.11
N ARG A 288 7.38 10.45 -0.07
CA ARG A 288 7.03 10.95 -1.40
C ARG A 288 7.71 12.28 -1.64
N ARG A 289 8.43 12.41 -2.76
CA ARG A 289 8.99 13.69 -3.15
C ARG A 289 7.90 14.59 -3.72
N TYR A 290 7.82 15.81 -3.16
CA TYR A 290 7.00 16.87 -3.68
C TYR A 290 7.89 17.86 -4.39
N ALA A 291 7.68 18.06 -5.70
CA ALA A 291 8.52 18.92 -6.50
C ALA A 291 7.71 19.52 -7.67
N VAL A 292 7.99 20.75 -8.00
CA VAL A 292 7.28 21.48 -9.06
C VAL A 292 7.54 20.85 -10.43
N GLU A 293 8.77 20.43 -10.66
CA GLU A 293 9.22 19.75 -11.88
C GLU A 293 8.55 18.38 -12.09
N LEU A 294 8.15 17.72 -11.02
CA LEU A 294 7.39 16.47 -11.06
C LEU A 294 5.87 16.68 -11.16
N ALA A 295 5.42 17.95 -11.15
CA ALA A 295 4.02 18.33 -11.05
C ALA A 295 3.29 17.72 -9.81
N ILE A 296 4.04 17.30 -8.78
CA ILE A 296 3.53 16.76 -7.52
C ILE A 296 3.55 17.86 -6.48
N ARG A 297 2.35 18.33 -6.10
CA ARG A 297 2.15 19.40 -5.12
C ARG A 297 0.83 19.23 -4.37
N HIS A 298 0.73 19.85 -3.21
CA HIS A 298 -0.48 19.87 -2.39
C HIS A 298 -0.86 21.30 -2.01
N GLY A 299 -2.14 21.49 -1.70
CA GLY A 299 -2.70 22.78 -1.26
C GLY A 299 -2.82 22.93 0.26
N ILE A 300 -2.23 22.03 1.06
CA ILE A 300 -2.44 21.97 2.52
C ILE A 300 -2.13 23.30 3.20
N GLN A 301 -1.03 23.96 2.85
CA GLN A 301 -0.68 25.28 3.43
C GLN A 301 -1.74 26.33 3.14
N PHE A 302 -2.32 26.32 1.92
CA PHE A 302 -3.39 27.23 1.55
C PHE A 302 -4.67 26.94 2.35
N ASP A 303 -4.98 25.66 2.55
CA ASP A 303 -6.18 25.25 3.29
C ASP A 303 -6.09 25.61 4.78
N TYR A 304 -4.93 25.41 5.41
CA TYR A 304 -4.71 25.86 6.80
C TYR A 304 -4.72 27.37 6.92
N LYS A 305 -4.05 28.11 6.01
CA LYS A 305 -4.05 29.57 6.00
C LYS A 305 -5.47 30.16 5.89
N ASN A 306 -6.37 29.49 5.17
CA ASN A 306 -7.75 29.94 4.99
C ASN A 306 -8.73 29.32 6.01
N ALA A 307 -8.23 28.78 7.11
CA ALA A 307 -9.03 28.16 8.17
C ALA A 307 -10.00 27.06 7.66
N ARG A 308 -9.62 26.37 6.58
CA ARG A 308 -10.41 25.24 6.05
C ARG A 308 -10.21 23.96 6.86
N HIS A 309 -9.13 23.92 7.62
CA HIS A 309 -8.76 22.82 8.50
C HIS A 309 -8.37 23.38 9.86
N SER A 310 -8.78 22.70 10.91
CA SER A 310 -8.50 23.08 12.29
C SER A 310 -8.36 21.86 13.18
N ALA A 311 -7.57 21.98 14.23
CA ALA A 311 -7.49 20.99 15.28
C ALA A 311 -8.78 20.98 16.12
N THR A 312 -9.20 19.81 16.58
CA THR A 312 -10.31 19.68 17.53
C THR A 312 -9.88 20.10 18.93
N GLN A 313 -10.82 20.52 19.76
CA GLN A 313 -10.55 20.80 21.17
C GLN A 313 -9.94 19.58 21.87
N ARG A 314 -10.41 18.37 21.54
CA ARG A 314 -9.89 17.13 22.09
C ARG A 314 -8.40 16.92 21.77
N PHE A 315 -7.97 17.23 20.55
CA PHE A 315 -6.55 17.17 20.18
C PHE A 315 -5.71 18.16 21.00
N VAL A 316 -6.20 19.40 21.15
CA VAL A 316 -5.52 20.43 21.97
C VAL A 316 -5.41 19.99 23.42
N ASP A 317 -6.42 19.33 23.97
CA ASP A 317 -6.46 18.84 25.34
C ASP A 317 -5.45 17.71 25.62
N HIS A 318 -4.93 17.05 24.58
CA HIS A 318 -3.84 16.07 24.72
C HIS A 318 -2.45 16.67 24.96
N TYR A 319 -2.28 17.96 24.65
CA TYR A 319 -1.01 18.64 24.97
C TYR A 319 -0.87 18.84 26.48
N LEU A 320 0.33 18.59 26.99
CA LEU A 320 0.64 18.78 28.41
C LEU A 320 1.19 20.19 28.66
N LEU A 321 0.91 20.72 29.82
CA LEU A 321 1.58 21.91 30.32
C LEU A 321 3.08 21.64 30.56
N ALA A 322 3.89 22.70 30.65
CA ALA A 322 5.33 22.60 30.91
C ALA A 322 5.71 21.78 32.16
N ASN A 323 4.79 21.63 33.09
CA ASN A 323 4.93 20.80 34.29
C ASN A 323 4.47 19.34 34.11
N GLY A 324 4.14 18.92 32.87
CA GLY A 324 3.68 17.58 32.52
C GLY A 324 2.23 17.26 32.90
N LYS A 325 1.44 18.22 33.36
CA LYS A 325 0.03 18.00 33.72
C LYS A 325 -0.88 18.23 32.52
N PRO A 326 -2.02 17.50 32.43
CA PRO A 326 -3.05 17.78 31.41
C PRO A 326 -3.62 19.19 31.51
N VAL A 327 -3.99 19.78 30.38
CA VAL A 327 -4.62 21.11 30.27
C VAL A 327 -6.02 21.17 30.88
N SER A 328 -6.64 20.02 31.17
CA SER A 328 -8.02 19.84 31.64
C SER A 328 -8.37 20.48 32.98
N SER A 329 -7.42 21.11 33.69
CA SER A 329 -7.72 21.92 34.86
C SER A 329 -8.13 23.32 34.42
N LYS A 330 -9.23 23.91 35.00
CA LYS A 330 -9.63 25.32 34.75
C LYS A 330 -8.47 26.32 34.80
N ALA A 331 -7.44 26.06 35.61
CA ALA A 331 -6.22 26.83 35.69
C ALA A 331 -5.32 26.74 34.44
N GLY A 332 -5.42 25.66 33.65
CA GLY A 332 -4.66 25.44 32.41
C GLY A 332 -5.12 26.39 31.30
N TYR A 333 -6.43 26.56 31.11
CA TYR A 333 -6.98 27.43 30.08
C TYR A 333 -6.74 28.91 30.34
N GLN A 334 -6.66 29.33 31.60
CA GLN A 334 -6.44 30.73 31.96
C GLN A 334 -5.01 31.21 31.70
N ASN A 335 -4.06 30.29 31.52
CA ASN A 335 -2.64 30.60 31.31
C ASN A 335 -2.17 30.32 29.87
N MET A 336 -3.06 29.93 28.96
CA MET A 336 -2.75 29.87 27.53
C MET A 336 -2.79 31.31 26.99
N SER A 337 -1.66 31.99 26.96
CA SER A 337 -1.48 33.16 26.09
C SER A 337 -1.37 32.62 24.67
N TYR A 338 -2.39 32.85 23.88
CA TYR A 338 -2.31 32.71 22.43
C TYR A 338 -1.29 33.75 21.92
N ALA A 339 -0.04 33.28 21.67
CA ALA A 339 0.96 34.09 21.02
C ALA A 339 0.84 33.97 19.50
#